data_350c7c92bc9d4820d79c36225d2cea85
#
_entry.id   350c7c92bc9d4820d79c36225d2cea85
#
_cell.length_a   1.000
_cell.length_b   1.000
_cell.length_c   1.000
_cell.angle_alpha   90.00
_cell.angle_beta   90.00
_cell.angle_gamma   90.00
#
_symmetry.space_group_name_H-M   'P 1'
#
loop_
_entity.id
_entity.type
_entity.pdbx_description
1 polymer ?
#
loop_
_entity_poly.entity_id
_entity_poly.type
_entity_poly.pdbx_seq_one_letter_code
_entity_poly.pdbx_strand_id
1 'polypeptide(L)'
;MNFFDLTGKNAMIVGGAGGLGLLVAREFALAGAGVCIASRTESKLAAACEQLKEETGKEFKYYVMDAGKEDQVEAVAKAANADYGHIDILVNSQGVNKKFPALEFPMETFDMVMHDDVASILMTCKHFGKYMKENGYGKIVNVTSVRGKIATKGPGNAAYCAAKGAVDMLTKQLASEFGPYGITVNAFGPNIMATPMMTKVFEMRAQEAGITVEQYLKNQAAGLPMRRMSDPDDCVGTCMFLAAPASDFMTGNILYPDGGLTAIG
;
A
#
# COMPACT_ATOMS: atom_id res chain seq x y z
N MET A 1 -18.64 3.87 21.29
CA MET A 1 -17.70 2.94 20.63
C MET A 1 -16.94 3.76 19.58
N ASN A 2 -15.61 3.80 19.63
CA ASN A 2 -14.81 4.45 18.60
C ASN A 2 -14.53 3.41 17.50
N PHE A 3 -15.15 3.53 16.35
CA PHE A 3 -15.02 2.58 15.24
C PHE A 3 -13.64 2.60 14.56
N PHE A 4 -12.80 3.60 14.86
CA PHE A 4 -11.45 3.76 14.32
C PHE A 4 -10.34 3.52 15.36
N ASP A 5 -10.70 3.04 16.55
CA ASP A 5 -9.75 2.69 17.59
C ASP A 5 -9.02 1.39 17.25
N LEU A 6 -7.69 1.45 17.24
CA LEU A 6 -6.81 0.32 17.03
C LEU A 6 -6.08 -0.13 18.30
N THR A 7 -6.53 0.34 19.46
CA THR A 7 -5.95 -0.05 20.77
C THR A 7 -6.01 -1.58 20.94
N GLY A 8 -4.87 -2.18 21.28
CA GLY A 8 -4.75 -3.62 21.46
C GLY A 8 -4.62 -4.42 20.14
N LYS A 9 -4.53 -3.72 18.99
CA LYS A 9 -4.25 -4.32 17.69
C LYS A 9 -2.78 -4.15 17.31
N ASN A 10 -2.21 -5.13 16.61
CA ASN A 10 -0.85 -5.09 16.12
C ASN A 10 -0.85 -5.10 14.58
N ALA A 11 -0.08 -4.21 13.99
CA ALA A 11 -0.03 -4.01 12.54
C ALA A 11 1.38 -4.21 11.99
N MET A 12 1.47 -4.98 10.91
CA MET A 12 2.64 -5.07 10.04
C MET A 12 2.42 -4.23 8.78
N ILE A 13 3.35 -3.29 8.51
CA ILE A 13 3.32 -2.48 7.29
C ILE A 13 4.50 -2.87 6.40
N VAL A 14 4.23 -3.65 5.36
CA VAL A 14 5.23 -4.00 4.34
C VAL A 14 5.38 -2.83 3.37
N GLY A 15 6.62 -2.38 3.16
CA GLY A 15 6.90 -1.12 2.47
C GLY A 15 6.80 0.11 3.39
N GLY A 16 6.85 -0.09 4.71
CA GLY A 16 6.66 0.95 5.73
C GLY A 16 7.82 1.94 5.91
N ALA A 17 8.95 1.77 5.20
CA ALA A 17 10.11 2.65 5.35
C ALA A 17 10.02 3.98 4.58
N GLY A 18 8.86 4.33 4.02
CA GLY A 18 8.67 5.60 3.32
C GLY A 18 7.34 5.70 2.58
N GLY A 19 7.09 6.85 1.98
CA GLY A 19 5.89 7.11 1.21
C GLY A 19 4.60 6.86 1.99
N LEU A 20 3.63 6.25 1.34
CA LEU A 20 2.32 5.98 1.94
C LEU A 20 2.41 4.99 3.13
N GLY A 21 3.30 3.99 3.04
CA GLY A 21 3.47 3.02 4.13
C GLY A 21 3.93 3.65 5.44
N LEU A 22 4.83 4.63 5.39
CA LEU A 22 5.28 5.38 6.56
C LEU A 22 4.14 6.19 7.21
N LEU A 23 3.34 6.85 6.38
CA LEU A 23 2.19 7.63 6.85
C LEU A 23 1.13 6.72 7.49
N VAL A 24 0.85 5.57 6.89
CA VAL A 24 -0.05 4.56 7.46
C VAL A 24 0.49 4.08 8.82
N ALA A 25 1.79 3.80 8.93
CA ALA A 25 2.41 3.39 10.19
C ALA A 25 2.22 4.44 11.29
N ARG A 26 2.42 5.73 10.95
CA ARG A 26 2.19 6.86 11.87
C ARG A 26 0.75 6.89 12.38
N GLU A 27 -0.21 6.91 11.47
CA GLU A 27 -1.63 7.05 11.84
C GLU A 27 -2.16 5.83 12.62
N PHE A 28 -1.70 4.63 12.27
CA PHE A 28 -2.07 3.42 13.04
C PHE A 28 -1.52 3.49 14.47
N ALA A 29 -0.29 3.97 14.64
CA ALA A 29 0.28 4.16 15.96
C ALA A 29 -0.49 5.21 16.75
N LEU A 30 -0.85 6.36 16.15
CA LEU A 30 -1.66 7.40 16.78
C LEU A 30 -3.05 6.89 17.16
N ALA A 31 -3.63 5.99 16.37
CA ALA A 31 -4.91 5.32 16.67
C ALA A 31 -4.80 4.20 17.73
N GLY A 32 -3.63 3.97 18.32
CA GLY A 32 -3.46 3.05 19.44
C GLY A 32 -2.82 1.70 19.08
N ALA A 33 -2.56 1.40 17.83
CA ALA A 33 -1.95 0.14 17.42
C ALA A 33 -0.49 0.00 17.87
N GLY A 34 -0.07 -1.24 18.18
CA GLY A 34 1.33 -1.65 18.09
C GLY A 34 1.72 -1.80 16.61
N VAL A 35 2.77 -1.10 16.18
CA VAL A 35 3.13 -1.10 14.75
C VAL A 35 4.55 -1.58 14.53
N CYS A 36 4.73 -2.44 13.54
CA CYS A 36 6.04 -2.77 12.99
C CYS A 36 6.06 -2.56 11.48
N ILE A 37 7.25 -2.29 10.96
CA ILE A 37 7.46 -2.00 9.54
C ILE A 37 8.47 -2.98 8.93
N ALA A 38 8.30 -3.30 7.65
CA ALA A 38 9.24 -4.14 6.93
C ALA A 38 9.61 -3.55 5.56
N SER A 39 10.88 -3.63 5.19
CA SER A 39 11.38 -3.31 3.86
C SER A 39 12.78 -3.88 3.62
N ARG A 40 13.34 -3.70 2.42
CA ARG A 40 14.64 -4.28 2.02
C ARG A 40 15.87 -3.57 2.61
N THR A 41 15.75 -2.32 3.01
CA THR A 41 16.91 -1.47 3.35
C THR A 41 16.90 -1.12 4.83
N GLU A 42 17.81 -1.69 5.59
CA GLU A 42 17.91 -1.51 7.04
C GLU A 42 18.06 -0.05 7.46
N SER A 43 18.97 0.70 6.81
CA SER A 43 19.20 2.11 7.14
C SER A 43 17.94 2.98 6.96
N LYS A 44 17.10 2.67 5.95
CA LYS A 44 15.82 3.37 5.76
C LYS A 44 14.79 2.99 6.82
N LEU A 45 14.78 1.73 7.24
CA LEU A 45 13.90 1.25 8.30
C LEU A 45 14.26 1.90 9.65
N ALA A 46 15.55 1.95 9.98
CA ALA A 46 16.02 2.60 11.20
C ALA A 46 15.65 4.09 11.22
N ALA A 47 15.93 4.83 10.14
CA ALA A 47 15.55 6.24 10.02
C ALA A 47 14.02 6.44 10.10
N ALA A 48 13.22 5.55 9.49
CA ALA A 48 11.77 5.61 9.57
C ALA A 48 11.26 5.37 11.01
N CYS A 49 11.84 4.43 11.75
CA CYS A 49 11.47 4.18 13.14
C CYS A 49 11.79 5.39 14.03
N GLU A 50 12.95 6.04 13.85
CA GLU A 50 13.29 7.26 14.58
C GLU A 50 12.30 8.40 14.27
N GLN A 51 12.00 8.63 12.99
CA GLN A 51 10.99 9.62 12.59
C GLN A 51 9.63 9.32 13.21
N LEU A 52 9.16 8.08 13.12
CA LEU A 52 7.88 7.67 13.69
C LEU A 52 7.84 7.84 15.21
N LYS A 53 8.96 7.55 15.89
CA LYS A 53 9.10 7.76 17.34
C LYS A 53 9.02 9.24 17.71
N GLU A 54 9.71 10.11 16.96
CA GLU A 54 9.63 11.56 17.16
C GLU A 54 8.20 12.10 16.95
N GLU A 55 7.50 11.63 15.92
CA GLU A 55 6.15 12.11 15.57
C GLU A 55 5.05 11.57 16.48
N THR A 56 5.21 10.37 17.05
CA THR A 56 4.14 9.68 17.79
C THR A 56 4.42 9.46 19.27
N GLY A 57 5.69 9.58 19.69
CA GLY A 57 6.14 9.23 21.03
C GLY A 57 6.14 7.72 21.34
N LYS A 58 5.98 6.86 20.32
CA LYS A 58 5.91 5.39 20.48
C LYS A 58 7.13 4.70 19.91
N GLU A 59 7.42 3.50 20.41
CA GLU A 59 8.49 2.64 19.88
C GLU A 59 7.98 1.80 18.72
N PHE A 60 8.86 1.61 17.72
CA PHE A 60 8.58 0.80 16.54
C PHE A 60 9.65 -0.26 16.39
N LYS A 61 9.23 -1.49 16.05
CA LYS A 61 10.14 -2.52 15.55
C LYS A 61 10.18 -2.51 14.04
N TYR A 62 11.29 -2.91 13.48
CA TYR A 62 11.40 -3.14 12.04
C TYR A 62 11.98 -4.51 11.72
N TYR A 63 11.70 -4.99 10.52
CA TYR A 63 12.22 -6.24 9.97
C TYR A 63 12.80 -5.99 8.58
N VAL A 64 14.06 -6.39 8.37
CA VAL A 64 14.67 -6.36 7.04
C VAL A 64 14.10 -7.53 6.25
N MET A 65 13.39 -7.24 5.15
CA MET A 65 12.69 -8.24 4.37
C MET A 65 12.59 -7.81 2.91
N ASP A 66 12.98 -8.69 2.01
CA ASP A 66 12.58 -8.62 0.61
C ASP A 66 11.28 -9.41 0.45
N ALA A 67 10.17 -8.70 0.23
CA ALA A 67 8.86 -9.31 0.08
C ALA A 67 8.73 -10.20 -1.18
N GLY A 68 9.67 -10.08 -2.14
CA GLY A 68 9.80 -10.99 -3.27
C GLY A 68 10.50 -12.32 -2.94
N LYS A 69 10.95 -12.52 -1.70
CA LYS A 69 11.61 -13.76 -1.25
C LYS A 69 10.77 -14.45 -0.19
N GLU A 70 10.17 -15.55 -0.56
CA GLU A 70 9.19 -16.25 0.27
C GLU A 70 9.74 -16.72 1.61
N ASP A 71 10.99 -17.20 1.65
CA ASP A 71 11.69 -17.60 2.86
C ASP A 71 11.87 -16.45 3.85
N GLN A 72 12.18 -15.26 3.37
CA GLN A 72 12.28 -14.07 4.20
C GLN A 72 10.90 -13.63 4.72
N VAL A 73 9.87 -13.69 3.89
CA VAL A 73 8.48 -13.37 4.30
C VAL A 73 8.03 -14.34 5.40
N GLU A 74 8.29 -15.65 5.25
CA GLU A 74 7.95 -16.65 6.26
C GLU A 74 8.68 -16.40 7.58
N ALA A 75 9.98 -16.13 7.51
CA ALA A 75 10.79 -15.85 8.70
C ALA A 75 10.30 -14.60 9.44
N VAL A 76 9.99 -13.51 8.70
CA VAL A 76 9.51 -12.26 9.31
C VAL A 76 8.09 -12.42 9.86
N ALA A 77 7.19 -13.14 9.17
CA ALA A 77 5.86 -13.41 9.69
C ALA A 77 5.93 -14.16 11.03
N LYS A 78 6.82 -15.16 11.13
CA LYS A 78 7.06 -15.89 12.36
C LYS A 78 7.62 -14.98 13.47
N ALA A 79 8.64 -14.19 13.17
CA ALA A 79 9.29 -13.31 14.15
C ALA A 79 8.33 -12.22 14.66
N ALA A 80 7.59 -11.56 13.76
CA ALA A 80 6.65 -10.52 14.13
C ALA A 80 5.50 -11.06 15.02
N ASN A 81 4.96 -12.25 14.70
CA ASN A 81 3.94 -12.85 15.55
C ASN A 81 4.51 -13.28 16.92
N ALA A 82 5.76 -13.74 17.00
CA ALA A 82 6.40 -14.03 18.28
C ALA A 82 6.63 -12.76 19.11
N ASP A 83 7.04 -11.67 18.49
CA ASP A 83 7.34 -10.40 19.16
C ASP A 83 6.10 -9.66 19.68
N TYR A 84 4.98 -9.75 18.97
CA TYR A 84 3.73 -9.03 19.26
C TYR A 84 2.63 -9.96 19.81
N GLY A 85 2.87 -11.26 19.95
CA GLY A 85 1.86 -12.26 20.27
C GLY A 85 1.02 -12.65 19.06
N HIS A 86 0.58 -11.70 18.28
CA HIS A 86 -0.05 -11.89 16.97
C HIS A 86 -0.07 -10.56 16.18
N ILE A 87 -0.16 -10.67 14.87
CA ILE A 87 -0.38 -9.53 13.96
C ILE A 87 -1.83 -9.57 13.49
N ASP A 88 -2.60 -8.56 13.87
CA ASP A 88 -4.03 -8.41 13.51
C ASP A 88 -4.23 -7.78 12.15
N ILE A 89 -3.32 -6.86 11.75
CA ILE A 89 -3.46 -6.04 10.56
C ILE A 89 -2.19 -6.20 9.71
N LEU A 90 -2.38 -6.50 8.43
CA LEU A 90 -1.32 -6.51 7.42
C LEU A 90 -1.63 -5.46 6.36
N VAL A 91 -0.72 -4.51 6.16
CA VAL A 91 -0.79 -3.56 5.06
C VAL A 91 0.32 -3.86 4.06
N ASN A 92 -0.05 -4.17 2.83
CA ASN A 92 0.86 -4.40 1.71
C ASN A 92 1.00 -3.12 0.89
N SER A 93 2.04 -2.31 1.18
CA SER A 93 2.33 -1.04 0.52
C SER A 93 3.59 -1.09 -0.36
N GLN A 94 4.16 -2.28 -0.56
CA GLN A 94 5.27 -2.50 -1.48
C GLN A 94 4.81 -2.46 -2.95
N GLY A 95 5.74 -2.16 -3.82
CA GLY A 95 5.53 -2.20 -5.26
C GLY A 95 6.53 -1.35 -6.02
N VAL A 96 6.62 -1.59 -7.32
CA VAL A 96 7.51 -0.89 -8.25
C VAL A 96 6.76 -0.48 -9.51
N ASN A 97 7.24 0.59 -10.15
CA ASN A 97 6.76 0.97 -11.48
C ASN A 97 7.95 1.15 -12.41
N LYS A 98 7.96 0.43 -13.51
CA LYS A 98 8.91 0.57 -14.61
C LYS A 98 8.18 0.94 -15.89
N LYS A 99 8.70 1.91 -16.63
CA LYS A 99 8.02 2.51 -17.78
C LYS A 99 8.80 2.25 -19.05
N PHE A 100 8.20 1.49 -19.96
CA PHE A 100 8.68 1.29 -21.31
C PHE A 100 7.49 1.31 -22.28
N PRO A 101 7.64 1.81 -23.53
CA PRO A 101 6.62 1.63 -24.55
C PRO A 101 6.31 0.13 -24.72
N ALA A 102 5.04 -0.22 -24.97
CA ALA A 102 4.62 -1.63 -25.04
C ALA A 102 5.36 -2.45 -26.10
N LEU A 103 5.69 -1.83 -27.23
CA LEU A 103 6.44 -2.49 -28.32
C LEU A 103 7.92 -2.74 -27.99
N GLU A 104 8.46 -2.06 -26.97
CA GLU A 104 9.85 -2.13 -26.55
C GLU A 104 9.98 -2.64 -25.10
N PHE A 105 8.89 -3.16 -24.52
CA PHE A 105 8.87 -3.54 -23.11
C PHE A 105 9.70 -4.81 -22.89
N PRO A 106 10.81 -4.77 -22.10
CA PRO A 106 11.60 -5.96 -21.81
C PRO A 106 10.78 -6.94 -20.97
N MET A 107 10.65 -8.20 -21.40
CA MET A 107 9.84 -9.20 -20.70
C MET A 107 10.39 -9.51 -19.31
N GLU A 108 11.69 -9.50 -19.11
CA GLU A 108 12.33 -9.61 -17.79
C GLU A 108 11.89 -8.51 -16.82
N THR A 109 11.70 -7.29 -17.34
CA THR A 109 11.18 -6.16 -16.52
C THR A 109 9.69 -6.35 -16.24
N PHE A 110 8.92 -6.89 -17.19
CA PHE A 110 7.52 -7.24 -16.95
C PHE A 110 7.40 -8.29 -15.84
N ASP A 111 8.18 -9.36 -15.93
CA ASP A 111 8.18 -10.44 -14.93
C ASP A 111 8.61 -9.94 -13.55
N MET A 112 9.62 -9.07 -13.50
CA MET A 112 10.04 -8.43 -12.24
C MET A 112 8.91 -7.59 -11.63
N VAL A 113 8.18 -6.77 -12.42
CA VAL A 113 7.05 -5.98 -11.91
C VAL A 113 5.93 -6.89 -11.41
N MET A 114 5.59 -7.95 -12.14
CA MET A 114 4.59 -8.92 -11.70
C MET A 114 5.00 -9.63 -10.41
N HIS A 115 6.27 -9.99 -10.29
CA HIS A 115 6.82 -10.60 -9.09
C HIS A 115 6.77 -9.65 -7.87
N ASP A 116 7.29 -8.43 -8.05
CA ASP A 116 7.42 -7.46 -6.96
C ASP A 116 6.07 -6.86 -6.50
N ASP A 117 5.09 -6.74 -7.39
CA ASP A 117 3.80 -6.14 -7.10
C ASP A 117 2.68 -7.15 -6.82
N VAL A 118 2.76 -8.37 -7.37
CA VAL A 118 1.68 -9.37 -7.25
C VAL A 118 2.11 -10.57 -6.41
N ALA A 119 3.19 -11.26 -6.81
CA ALA A 119 3.64 -12.44 -6.09
C ALA A 119 4.05 -12.10 -4.65
N SER A 120 4.70 -10.95 -4.44
CA SER A 120 5.08 -10.48 -3.09
C SER A 120 3.86 -10.27 -2.18
N ILE A 121 2.75 -9.74 -2.70
CA ILE A 121 1.50 -9.58 -1.95
C ILE A 121 0.89 -10.95 -1.60
N LEU A 122 0.89 -11.89 -2.55
CA LEU A 122 0.41 -13.23 -2.27
C LEU A 122 1.25 -13.91 -1.18
N MET A 123 2.59 -13.80 -1.22
CA MET A 123 3.48 -14.37 -0.21
C MET A 123 3.23 -13.77 1.18
N THR A 124 3.11 -12.46 1.29
CA THR A 124 2.79 -11.80 2.58
C THR A 124 1.42 -12.21 3.11
N CYS A 125 0.39 -12.19 2.27
CA CYS A 125 -0.96 -12.66 2.63
C CYS A 125 -0.95 -14.13 3.08
N LYS A 126 -0.21 -15.00 2.38
CA LYS A 126 -0.08 -16.43 2.71
C LYS A 126 0.52 -16.64 4.09
N HIS A 127 1.65 -16.01 4.39
CA HIS A 127 2.40 -16.29 5.62
C HIS A 127 1.79 -15.58 6.85
N PHE A 128 1.37 -14.33 6.75
CA PHE A 128 0.65 -13.66 7.83
C PHE A 128 -0.76 -14.21 8.01
N GLY A 129 -1.44 -14.57 6.91
CA GLY A 129 -2.78 -15.18 6.94
C GLY A 129 -2.85 -16.51 7.69
N LYS A 130 -1.75 -17.29 7.74
CA LYS A 130 -1.67 -18.50 8.57
C LYS A 130 -1.90 -18.18 10.06
N TYR A 131 -1.21 -17.18 10.58
CA TYR A 131 -1.34 -16.76 11.99
C TYR A 131 -2.68 -16.09 12.27
N MET A 132 -3.17 -15.25 11.33
CA MET A 132 -4.50 -14.64 11.44
C MET A 132 -5.61 -15.70 11.49
N LYS A 133 -5.47 -16.78 10.70
CA LYS A 133 -6.39 -17.93 10.74
C LYS A 133 -6.38 -18.64 12.09
N GLU A 134 -5.22 -18.84 12.69
CA GLU A 134 -5.08 -19.44 14.02
C GLU A 134 -5.75 -18.58 15.09
N ASN A 135 -5.69 -17.26 14.96
CA ASN A 135 -6.36 -16.31 15.87
C ASN A 135 -7.86 -16.10 15.58
N GLY A 136 -8.36 -16.55 14.43
CA GLY A 136 -9.75 -16.32 14.01
C GLY A 136 -10.08 -14.86 13.71
N TYR A 137 -9.06 -14.02 13.45
CA TYR A 137 -9.20 -12.59 13.13
C TYR A 137 -8.05 -12.09 12.28
N GLY A 138 -8.35 -11.22 11.33
CA GLY A 138 -7.33 -10.52 10.55
C GLY A 138 -7.91 -9.45 9.62
N LYS A 139 -7.13 -8.41 9.39
CA LYS A 139 -7.40 -7.34 8.43
C LYS A 139 -6.24 -7.23 7.46
N ILE A 140 -6.46 -7.54 6.19
CA ILE A 140 -5.46 -7.38 5.14
C ILE A 140 -5.87 -6.23 4.23
N VAL A 141 -4.98 -5.25 4.08
CA VAL A 141 -5.19 -4.09 3.22
C VAL A 141 -4.09 -4.03 2.16
N ASN A 142 -4.45 -4.23 0.91
CA ASN A 142 -3.53 -4.16 -0.22
C ASN A 142 -3.54 -2.77 -0.86
N VAL A 143 -2.37 -2.18 -1.06
CA VAL A 143 -2.25 -0.93 -1.81
C VAL A 143 -2.16 -1.23 -3.30
N THR A 144 -3.25 -0.97 -4.00
CA THR A 144 -3.33 -1.04 -5.45
C THR A 144 -3.14 0.36 -6.08
N SER A 145 -3.83 0.70 -7.13
CA SER A 145 -3.81 2.00 -7.80
C SER A 145 -5.08 2.16 -8.63
N VAL A 146 -5.45 3.39 -8.95
CA VAL A 146 -6.43 3.67 -10.04
C VAL A 146 -6.04 2.97 -11.35
N ARG A 147 -4.74 2.58 -11.49
CA ARG A 147 -4.22 1.87 -12.67
C ARG A 147 -4.63 0.39 -12.71
N GLY A 148 -5.17 -0.15 -11.66
CA GLY A 148 -5.87 -1.44 -11.68
C GLY A 148 -7.26 -1.36 -12.34
N LYS A 149 -7.88 -0.16 -12.34
CA LYS A 149 -9.23 0.08 -12.87
C LYS A 149 -9.25 0.77 -14.22
N ILE A 150 -8.34 1.72 -14.46
CA ILE A 150 -8.26 2.51 -15.69
C ILE A 150 -6.82 2.59 -16.20
N ALA A 151 -6.67 2.62 -17.53
CA ALA A 151 -5.38 2.83 -18.17
C ALA A 151 -4.89 4.28 -18.02
N THR A 152 -3.60 4.51 -18.31
CA THR A 152 -3.02 5.85 -18.47
C THR A 152 -3.12 6.30 -19.92
N LYS A 153 -3.23 7.61 -20.13
CA LYS A 153 -2.98 8.18 -21.46
C LYS A 153 -1.49 8.07 -21.81
N GLY A 154 -1.18 7.59 -23.01
CA GLY A 154 0.20 7.44 -23.52
C GLY A 154 0.91 6.17 -23.05
N PRO A 155 2.17 5.97 -23.50
CA PRO A 155 2.92 4.74 -23.30
C PRO A 155 3.49 4.60 -21.89
N GLY A 156 3.90 3.38 -21.54
CA GLY A 156 4.85 3.14 -20.46
C GLY A 156 4.31 2.45 -19.21
N ASN A 157 3.01 2.22 -19.06
CA ASN A 157 2.45 1.63 -17.84
C ASN A 157 1.85 0.23 -18.02
N ALA A 158 2.17 -0.49 -19.09
CA ALA A 158 1.55 -1.79 -19.39
C ALA A 158 1.72 -2.79 -18.23
N ALA A 159 2.95 -3.02 -17.76
CA ALA A 159 3.23 -3.94 -16.66
C ALA A 159 2.57 -3.48 -15.34
N TYR A 160 2.65 -2.19 -15.02
CA TYR A 160 2.07 -1.65 -13.79
C TYR A 160 0.54 -1.76 -13.77
N CYS A 161 -0.14 -1.42 -14.88
CA CYS A 161 -1.58 -1.58 -14.98
C CYS A 161 -2.00 -3.05 -14.85
N ALA A 162 -1.28 -3.95 -15.52
CA ALA A 162 -1.52 -5.40 -15.42
C ALA A 162 -1.33 -5.88 -13.97
N ALA A 163 -0.24 -5.50 -13.31
CA ALA A 163 0.04 -5.89 -11.94
C ALA A 163 -1.03 -5.34 -10.95
N LYS A 164 -1.43 -4.07 -11.07
CA LYS A 164 -2.43 -3.50 -10.17
C LYS A 164 -3.83 -4.06 -10.42
N GLY A 165 -4.19 -4.39 -11.67
CA GLY A 165 -5.40 -5.16 -11.98
C GLY A 165 -5.37 -6.58 -11.41
N ALA A 166 -4.20 -7.23 -11.44
CA ALA A 166 -4.01 -8.54 -10.81
C ALA A 166 -4.15 -8.46 -9.28
N VAL A 167 -3.62 -7.41 -8.62
CA VAL A 167 -3.80 -7.18 -7.17
C VAL A 167 -5.27 -6.98 -6.82
N ASP A 168 -6.04 -6.25 -7.63
CA ASP A 168 -7.47 -6.06 -7.41
C ASP A 168 -8.23 -7.40 -7.45
N MET A 169 -7.92 -8.27 -8.42
CA MET A 169 -8.55 -9.59 -8.51
C MET A 169 -8.04 -10.55 -7.42
N LEU A 170 -6.73 -10.51 -7.11
CA LEU A 170 -6.14 -11.29 -6.02
C LEU A 170 -6.81 -10.94 -4.67
N THR A 171 -7.07 -9.66 -4.42
CA THR A 171 -7.77 -9.19 -3.22
C THR A 171 -9.15 -9.84 -3.09
N LYS A 172 -9.92 -9.90 -4.18
CA LYS A 172 -11.25 -10.53 -4.19
C LYS A 172 -11.18 -12.04 -3.95
N GLN A 173 -10.21 -12.71 -4.57
CA GLN A 173 -10.05 -14.15 -4.41
C GLN A 173 -9.64 -14.50 -2.97
N LEU A 174 -8.66 -13.78 -2.41
CA LEU A 174 -8.23 -13.98 -1.03
C LEU A 174 -9.34 -13.65 -0.02
N ALA A 175 -10.17 -12.65 -0.30
CA ALA A 175 -11.35 -12.35 0.53
C ALA A 175 -12.31 -13.54 0.62
N SER A 176 -12.54 -14.24 -0.50
CA SER A 176 -13.38 -15.45 -0.55
C SER A 176 -12.75 -16.60 0.24
N GLU A 177 -11.43 -16.80 0.11
CA GLU A 177 -10.74 -17.91 0.75
C GLU A 177 -10.54 -17.70 2.26
N PHE A 178 -10.29 -16.47 2.68
CA PHE A 178 -9.93 -16.14 4.07
C PHE A 178 -11.15 -15.75 4.93
N GLY A 179 -12.24 -15.33 4.30
CA GLY A 179 -13.48 -14.94 4.99
C GLY A 179 -13.98 -15.97 6.02
N PRO A 180 -14.00 -17.29 5.72
CA PRO A 180 -14.40 -18.31 6.68
C PRO A 180 -13.55 -18.37 7.96
N TYR A 181 -12.37 -17.76 7.95
CA TYR A 181 -11.46 -17.70 9.10
C TYR A 181 -11.54 -16.37 9.88
N GLY A 182 -12.53 -15.52 9.59
CA GLY A 182 -12.67 -14.21 10.23
C GLY A 182 -11.67 -13.16 9.73
N ILE A 183 -11.10 -13.36 8.52
CA ILE A 183 -10.12 -12.45 7.93
C ILE A 183 -10.79 -11.66 6.80
N THR A 184 -10.72 -10.34 6.86
CA THR A 184 -11.13 -9.49 5.74
C THR A 184 -9.92 -9.15 4.87
N VAL A 185 -10.09 -9.16 3.55
CA VAL A 185 -9.06 -8.76 2.58
C VAL A 185 -9.65 -7.70 1.67
N ASN A 186 -9.14 -6.49 1.75
CA ASN A 186 -9.59 -5.36 0.95
C ASN A 186 -8.38 -4.64 0.32
N ALA A 187 -8.65 -3.76 -0.62
CA ALA A 187 -7.63 -2.91 -1.21
C ALA A 187 -8.08 -1.46 -1.30
N PHE A 188 -7.12 -0.55 -1.42
CA PHE A 188 -7.40 0.80 -1.88
C PHE A 188 -6.40 1.23 -2.95
N GLY A 189 -6.91 1.95 -3.92
CA GLY A 189 -6.17 2.36 -5.12
C GLY A 189 -6.09 3.88 -5.23
N PRO A 190 -5.04 4.52 -4.67
CA PRO A 190 -4.88 5.96 -4.79
C PRO A 190 -4.58 6.38 -6.23
N ASN A 191 -4.88 7.64 -6.53
CA ASN A 191 -4.33 8.36 -7.66
C ASN A 191 -2.92 8.89 -7.34
N ILE A 192 -2.35 9.70 -8.23
CA ILE A 192 -1.05 10.35 -8.00
C ILE A 192 -1.17 11.26 -6.78
N MET A 193 -0.33 11.00 -5.78
CA MET A 193 -0.23 11.80 -4.55
C MET A 193 0.97 12.74 -4.63
N ALA A 194 0.84 13.91 -4.05
CA ALA A 194 1.94 14.88 -3.91
C ALA A 194 2.89 14.46 -2.78
N THR A 195 3.67 13.40 -2.99
CA THR A 195 4.71 12.95 -2.04
C THR A 195 6.07 13.56 -2.36
N PRO A 196 7.02 13.65 -1.41
CA PRO A 196 8.37 14.11 -1.68
C PRO A 196 9.09 13.35 -2.81
N MET A 197 8.82 12.04 -2.94
CA MET A 197 9.33 11.23 -4.04
C MET A 197 8.77 11.70 -5.39
N MET A 198 7.51 12.11 -5.44
CA MET A 198 6.87 12.57 -6.68
C MET A 198 7.26 13.99 -7.08
N THR A 199 7.78 14.82 -6.16
CA THR A 199 8.23 16.18 -6.48
C THR A 199 9.25 16.19 -7.63
N LYS A 200 10.28 15.33 -7.56
CA LYS A 200 11.27 15.20 -8.65
C LYS A 200 10.64 14.75 -9.97
N VAL A 201 9.64 13.89 -9.92
CA VAL A 201 8.92 13.44 -11.12
C VAL A 201 8.11 14.59 -11.71
N PHE A 202 7.49 15.41 -10.88
CA PHE A 202 6.75 16.59 -11.31
C PHE A 202 7.67 17.66 -11.92
N GLU A 203 8.83 17.90 -11.31
CA GLU A 203 9.87 18.81 -11.84
C GLU A 203 10.32 18.35 -13.24
N MET A 204 10.68 17.08 -13.39
CA MET A 204 11.08 16.52 -14.69
C MET A 204 9.97 16.64 -15.73
N ARG A 205 8.73 16.34 -15.38
CA ARG A 205 7.59 16.41 -16.31
C ARG A 205 7.21 17.84 -16.68
N ALA A 206 7.32 18.77 -15.75
CA ALA A 206 7.11 20.18 -16.02
C ALA A 206 8.19 20.71 -16.97
N GLN A 207 9.46 20.34 -16.78
CA GLN A 207 10.56 20.67 -17.67
C GLN A 207 10.37 20.09 -19.08
N GLU A 208 10.01 18.81 -19.19
CA GLU A 208 9.69 18.18 -20.49
C GLU A 208 8.58 18.91 -21.24
N ALA A 209 7.58 19.44 -20.50
CA ALA A 209 6.44 20.18 -21.07
C ALA A 209 6.72 21.67 -21.28
N GLY A 210 7.89 22.20 -20.87
CA GLY A 210 8.25 23.62 -20.98
C GLY A 210 7.39 24.54 -20.11
N ILE A 211 6.87 24.05 -18.97
CA ILE A 211 6.00 24.81 -18.05
C ILE A 211 6.55 24.75 -16.61
N THR A 212 6.01 25.58 -15.72
CA THR A 212 6.34 25.51 -14.29
C THR A 212 5.72 24.27 -13.62
N VAL A 213 6.30 23.82 -12.50
CA VAL A 213 5.72 22.74 -11.69
C VAL A 213 4.31 23.07 -11.24
N GLU A 214 4.06 24.30 -10.81
CA GLU A 214 2.74 24.78 -10.42
C GLU A 214 1.71 24.64 -11.57
N GLN A 215 2.09 25.07 -12.78
CA GLN A 215 1.23 24.93 -13.96
C GLN A 215 1.00 23.45 -14.31
N TYR A 216 2.02 22.62 -14.19
CA TYR A 216 1.89 21.18 -14.40
C TYR A 216 0.88 20.56 -13.42
N LEU A 217 1.02 20.83 -12.11
CA LEU A 217 0.12 20.32 -11.08
C LEU A 217 -1.33 20.84 -11.28
N LYS A 218 -1.49 22.12 -11.64
CA LYS A 218 -2.78 22.70 -11.97
C LYS A 218 -3.45 22.00 -13.17
N ASN A 219 -2.67 21.68 -14.21
CA ASN A 219 -3.16 20.95 -15.37
C ASN A 219 -3.58 19.51 -15.00
N GLN A 220 -2.82 18.82 -14.13
CA GLN A 220 -3.19 17.49 -13.63
C GLN A 220 -4.49 17.57 -12.81
N ALA A 221 -4.60 18.54 -11.91
CA ALA A 221 -5.76 18.77 -11.08
C ALA A 221 -7.02 19.10 -11.90
N ALA A 222 -6.87 19.82 -13.00
CA ALA A 222 -7.98 20.20 -13.88
C ALA A 222 -8.70 18.99 -14.50
N GLY A 223 -8.03 17.85 -14.60
CA GLY A 223 -8.62 16.59 -15.07
C GLY A 223 -9.42 15.83 -14.01
N LEU A 224 -9.38 16.27 -12.76
CA LEU A 224 -10.07 15.61 -11.65
C LEU A 224 -11.37 16.34 -11.29
N PRO A 225 -12.47 15.65 -10.95
CA PRO A 225 -13.68 16.28 -10.44
C PRO A 225 -13.43 17.20 -9.24
N MET A 226 -12.56 16.79 -8.30
CA MET A 226 -12.22 17.60 -7.12
C MET A 226 -11.29 18.79 -7.40
N ARG A 227 -10.77 18.93 -8.63
CA ARG A 227 -9.94 20.05 -9.07
C ARG A 227 -8.70 20.35 -8.21
N ARG A 228 -8.20 19.36 -7.49
CA ARG A 228 -6.94 19.42 -6.73
C ARG A 228 -6.18 18.10 -6.83
N MET A 229 -4.88 18.15 -6.61
CA MET A 229 -4.09 16.95 -6.40
C MET A 229 -4.42 16.33 -5.04
N SER A 230 -4.20 15.03 -4.92
CA SER A 230 -4.36 14.32 -3.65
C SER A 230 -3.16 14.60 -2.76
N ASP A 231 -3.40 14.94 -1.52
CA ASP A 231 -2.42 14.84 -0.46
C ASP A 231 -2.31 13.37 0.02
N PRO A 232 -1.16 12.95 0.53
CA PRO A 232 -1.02 11.60 1.09
C PRO A 232 -2.06 11.29 2.18
N ASP A 233 -2.42 12.26 3.00
CA ASP A 233 -3.40 12.11 4.08
C ASP A 233 -4.82 11.81 3.56
N ASP A 234 -5.18 12.24 2.36
CA ASP A 234 -6.46 11.87 1.73
C ASP A 234 -6.60 10.34 1.54
N CYS A 235 -5.49 9.63 1.42
CA CYS A 235 -5.47 8.19 1.17
C CYS A 235 -5.34 7.36 2.46
N VAL A 236 -4.66 7.90 3.47
CA VAL A 236 -4.43 7.20 4.75
C VAL A 236 -5.76 6.92 5.46
N GLY A 237 -6.71 7.86 5.45
CA GLY A 237 -8.05 7.67 6.00
C GLY A 237 -8.78 6.44 5.45
N THR A 238 -8.60 6.15 4.15
CA THR A 238 -9.17 4.93 3.53
C THR A 238 -8.50 3.67 4.08
N CYS A 239 -7.18 3.67 4.25
CA CYS A 239 -6.47 2.56 4.87
C CYS A 239 -6.89 2.33 6.33
N MET A 240 -7.01 3.41 7.10
CA MET A 240 -7.53 3.39 8.47
C MET A 240 -8.92 2.75 8.54
N PHE A 241 -9.83 3.17 7.67
CA PHE A 241 -11.17 2.60 7.60
C PHE A 241 -11.14 1.09 7.35
N LEU A 242 -10.34 0.63 6.36
CA LEU A 242 -10.25 -0.78 6.00
C LEU A 242 -9.55 -1.64 7.07
N ALA A 243 -8.69 -1.04 7.90
CA ALA A 243 -7.99 -1.71 8.99
C ALA A 243 -8.78 -1.72 10.32
N ALA A 244 -9.76 -0.83 10.45
CA ALA A 244 -10.49 -0.61 11.70
C ALA A 244 -11.77 -1.46 11.82
N PRO A 245 -12.35 -1.59 13.03
CA PRO A 245 -13.65 -2.25 13.24
C PRO A 245 -14.79 -1.67 12.38
N ALA A 246 -14.67 -0.41 11.94
CA ALA A 246 -15.61 0.24 11.02
C ALA A 246 -15.87 -0.56 9.73
N SER A 247 -14.96 -1.45 9.33
CA SER A 247 -15.05 -2.26 8.12
C SER A 247 -15.16 -3.77 8.40
N ASP A 248 -15.61 -4.20 9.58
CA ASP A 248 -15.62 -5.63 9.95
C ASP A 248 -16.49 -6.52 9.03
N PHE A 249 -17.48 -5.93 8.36
CA PHE A 249 -18.33 -6.65 7.41
C PHE A 249 -18.00 -6.32 5.95
N MET A 250 -16.81 -5.75 5.69
CA MET A 250 -16.33 -5.46 4.34
C MET A 250 -15.16 -6.38 3.99
N THR A 251 -15.30 -7.15 2.92
CA THR A 251 -14.21 -7.95 2.34
C THR A 251 -14.35 -8.01 0.82
N GLY A 252 -13.23 -8.12 0.10
CA GLY A 252 -13.18 -8.15 -1.36
C GLY A 252 -13.43 -6.81 -2.05
N ASN A 253 -13.42 -5.70 -1.31
CA ASN A 253 -13.67 -4.37 -1.86
C ASN A 253 -12.37 -3.68 -2.27
N ILE A 254 -12.43 -2.89 -3.35
CA ILE A 254 -11.37 -1.99 -3.79
C ILE A 254 -11.92 -0.57 -3.75
N LEU A 255 -11.38 0.26 -2.85
CA LEU A 255 -11.77 1.66 -2.72
C LEU A 255 -10.77 2.56 -3.46
N TYR A 256 -11.27 3.59 -4.14
CA TYR A 256 -10.42 4.51 -4.92
C TYR A 256 -10.52 5.93 -4.36
N PRO A 257 -9.62 6.34 -3.44
CA PRO A 257 -9.46 7.74 -3.02
C PRO A 257 -8.73 8.51 -4.13
N ASP A 258 -9.44 8.91 -5.19
CA ASP A 258 -8.87 9.35 -6.46
C ASP A 258 -9.36 10.72 -6.95
N GLY A 259 -10.09 11.44 -6.11
CA GLY A 259 -10.68 12.74 -6.46
C GLY A 259 -11.75 12.68 -7.55
N GLY A 260 -12.35 11.48 -7.73
CA GLY A 260 -13.41 11.20 -8.70
C GLY A 260 -12.90 10.81 -10.09
N LEU A 261 -11.58 10.57 -10.25
CA LEU A 261 -10.97 10.20 -11.55
C LEU A 261 -11.64 8.98 -12.18
N THR A 262 -11.91 7.93 -11.39
CA THR A 262 -12.51 6.69 -11.90
C THR A 262 -14.04 6.68 -11.91
N ALA A 263 -14.69 7.76 -11.47
CA ALA A 263 -16.13 7.93 -11.48
C ALA A 263 -16.65 8.57 -12.77
N ILE A 264 -15.77 9.24 -13.52
CA ILE A 264 -16.07 9.85 -14.83
C ILE A 264 -15.39 9.03 -15.92
N GLY A 265 -16.12 8.76 -17.03
CA GLY A 265 -15.63 8.01 -18.20
C GLY A 265 -14.73 8.84 -19.11
#